data_c21dfc3c93d9b52b6775ebdfcf54474e
#
_entry.id   c21dfc3c93d9b52b6775ebdfcf54474e
#
_cell.length_a   1.000
_cell.length_b   1.000
_cell.length_c   1.000
_cell.angle_alpha   90.00
_cell.angle_beta   90.00
_cell.angle_gamma   90.00
#
_symmetry.space_group_name_H-M   'P 1'
#
loop_
_entity.id
_entity.type
_entity.pdbx_description
1 polymer ?
#
loop_
_entity_poly.entity_id
_entity_poly.type
_entity_poly.pdbx_seq_one_letter_code
_entity_poly.pdbx_strand_id
1 'polypeptide(L)'
;MSETIQEKNKALVLDAFDTLFNKRDYAAAEKYWSPNYIQHSAHIPPGRDGLFNLVKASPPSLRYEHGFIVAEGDFIIVHGRYSNTGLPANWVVADIVRIENGVLAEHWDVIQDEATRHQSKSGLPMFGTDFPN
;
A
#
# COMPACT_ATOMS: atom_id res chain seq x y z
N MET A 1 -13.33 -4.30 25.43
CA MET A 1 -12.85 -2.91 25.32
C MET A 1 -13.01 -2.43 23.89
N SER A 2 -13.31 -1.15 23.74
CA SER A 2 -13.46 -0.55 22.41
C SER A 2 -12.10 -0.36 21.74
N GLU A 3 -12.04 -0.54 20.44
CA GLU A 3 -10.88 -0.16 19.67
C GLU A 3 -10.71 1.37 19.69
N THR A 4 -9.47 1.84 19.69
CA THR A 4 -9.16 3.25 19.47
C THR A 4 -9.40 3.61 18.01
N ILE A 5 -9.53 4.91 17.71
CA ILE A 5 -9.65 5.37 16.32
C ILE A 5 -8.40 5.00 15.51
N GLN A 6 -7.22 5.04 16.14
CA GLN A 6 -5.97 4.65 15.51
C GLN A 6 -5.98 3.18 15.11
N GLU A 7 -6.44 2.29 15.99
CA GLU A 7 -6.56 0.87 15.71
C GLU A 7 -7.54 0.59 14.57
N LYS A 8 -8.69 1.28 14.59
CA LYS A 8 -9.69 1.17 13.53
C LYS A 8 -9.13 1.62 12.17
N ASN A 9 -8.42 2.75 12.16
CA ASN A 9 -7.86 3.30 10.93
C ASN A 9 -6.74 2.42 10.37
N LYS A 10 -5.91 1.83 11.25
CA LYS A 10 -4.89 0.87 10.80
C LYS A 10 -5.54 -0.36 10.17
N ALA A 11 -6.53 -0.93 10.82
CA ALA A 11 -7.27 -2.09 10.30
C ALA A 11 -7.94 -1.75 8.96
N LEU A 12 -8.54 -0.57 8.85
CA LEU A 12 -9.19 -0.11 7.62
C LEU A 12 -8.21 -0.09 6.46
N VAL A 13 -7.03 0.50 6.65
CA VAL A 13 -6.02 0.58 5.58
C VAL A 13 -5.53 -0.81 5.17
N LEU A 14 -5.26 -1.69 6.14
CA LEU A 14 -4.81 -3.05 5.83
C LEU A 14 -5.86 -3.84 5.07
N ASP A 15 -7.13 -3.75 5.48
CA ASP A 15 -8.23 -4.41 4.80
C ASP A 15 -8.42 -3.87 3.38
N ALA A 16 -8.33 -2.53 3.22
CA ALA A 16 -8.44 -1.89 1.92
C ALA A 16 -7.35 -2.37 0.96
N PHE A 17 -6.10 -2.38 1.42
CA PHE A 17 -4.96 -2.79 0.61
C PHE A 17 -5.05 -4.27 0.23
N ASP A 18 -5.40 -5.13 1.17
CA ASP A 18 -5.58 -6.57 0.89
C ASP A 18 -6.70 -6.80 -0.13
N THR A 19 -7.80 -6.10 0.02
CA THR A 19 -8.94 -6.22 -0.88
C THR A 19 -8.59 -5.79 -2.31
N LEU A 20 -7.87 -4.69 -2.47
CA LEU A 20 -7.52 -4.18 -3.80
C LEU A 20 -6.35 -4.93 -4.43
N PHE A 21 -5.24 -5.06 -3.72
CA PHE A 21 -3.99 -5.57 -4.32
C PHE A 21 -3.93 -7.09 -4.37
N ASN A 22 -4.41 -7.77 -3.33
CA ASN A 22 -4.33 -9.22 -3.22
C ASN A 22 -5.59 -9.92 -3.73
N LYS A 23 -6.75 -9.53 -3.23
CA LYS A 23 -8.03 -10.13 -3.64
C LYS A 23 -8.51 -9.61 -4.99
N ARG A 24 -8.10 -8.41 -5.35
CA ARG A 24 -8.50 -7.73 -6.59
C ARG A 24 -10.03 -7.66 -6.74
N ASP A 25 -10.70 -7.48 -5.62
CA ASP A 25 -12.14 -7.32 -5.57
C ASP A 25 -12.48 -5.82 -5.67
N TYR A 26 -12.63 -5.35 -6.90
CA TYR A 26 -12.80 -3.92 -7.17
C TYR A 26 -14.12 -3.38 -6.64
N ALA A 27 -15.17 -4.18 -6.69
CA ALA A 27 -16.48 -3.76 -6.16
C ALA A 27 -16.42 -3.54 -4.64
N ALA A 28 -15.77 -4.45 -3.91
CA ALA A 28 -15.57 -4.30 -2.47
C ALA A 28 -14.59 -3.15 -2.17
N ALA A 29 -13.53 -3.01 -2.98
CA ALA A 29 -12.53 -1.96 -2.79
C ALA A 29 -13.11 -0.55 -2.92
N GLU A 30 -14.09 -0.35 -3.80
CA GLU A 30 -14.76 0.96 -3.95
C GLU A 30 -15.31 1.52 -2.63
N LYS A 31 -15.69 0.65 -1.71
CA LYS A 31 -16.23 1.07 -0.41
C LYS A 31 -15.17 1.62 0.53
N TYR A 32 -13.90 1.28 0.29
CA TYR A 32 -12.78 1.74 1.11
C TYR A 32 -12.19 3.06 0.62
N TRP A 33 -12.25 3.34 -0.68
CA TRP A 33 -11.66 4.54 -1.27
C TRP A 33 -12.71 5.60 -1.55
N SER A 34 -12.38 6.85 -1.18
CA SER A 34 -13.24 7.99 -1.48
C SER A 34 -13.43 8.13 -3.00
N PRO A 35 -14.65 8.47 -3.47
CA PRO A 35 -14.83 8.82 -4.89
C PRO A 35 -14.06 10.09 -5.28
N ASN A 36 -13.67 10.90 -4.29
CA ASN A 36 -12.86 12.12 -4.48
C ASN A 36 -11.40 11.92 -4.06
N TYR A 37 -10.93 10.69 -4.11
CA TYR A 37 -9.58 10.30 -3.69
C TYR A 37 -8.50 11.13 -4.37
N ILE A 38 -7.56 11.65 -3.56
CA ILE A 38 -6.47 12.51 -4.00
C ILE A 38 -5.17 11.69 -4.02
N GLN A 39 -4.55 11.58 -5.19
CA GLN A 39 -3.35 10.77 -5.37
C GLN A 39 -2.13 11.65 -5.59
N HIS A 40 -1.13 11.51 -4.70
CA HIS A 40 0.15 12.20 -4.81
C HIS A 40 1.29 11.29 -5.30
N SER A 41 1.06 9.99 -5.42
CA SER A 41 2.11 9.09 -5.91
C SER A 41 2.52 9.48 -7.33
N ALA A 42 3.83 9.60 -7.54
CA ALA A 42 4.38 9.91 -8.87
C ALA A 42 4.20 8.76 -9.86
N HIS A 43 3.83 7.58 -9.39
CA HIS A 43 3.74 6.36 -10.19
C HIS A 43 2.30 5.96 -10.51
N ILE A 44 1.30 6.68 -9.99
CA ILE A 44 -0.12 6.28 -10.08
C ILE A 44 -0.92 7.39 -10.72
N PRO A 45 -1.72 7.10 -11.76
CA PRO A 45 -2.62 8.10 -12.34
C PRO A 45 -3.62 8.65 -11.33
N PRO A 46 -4.21 9.83 -11.57
CA PRO A 46 -5.04 10.50 -10.57
C PRO A 46 -6.34 9.78 -10.25
N GLY A 47 -6.79 9.99 -9.02
CA GLY A 47 -8.10 9.56 -8.56
C GLY A 47 -8.18 8.07 -8.24
N ARG A 48 -9.35 7.67 -7.75
CA ARG A 48 -9.63 6.27 -7.43
C ARG A 48 -9.53 5.39 -8.68
N ASP A 49 -10.05 5.86 -9.80
CA ASP A 49 -10.01 5.10 -11.05
C ASP A 49 -8.58 4.91 -11.55
N GLY A 50 -7.71 5.90 -11.38
CA GLY A 50 -6.30 5.79 -11.74
C GLY A 50 -5.61 4.65 -10.99
N LEU A 51 -5.85 4.57 -9.69
CA LEU A 51 -5.31 3.49 -8.86
C LEU A 51 -5.87 2.13 -9.26
N PHE A 52 -7.19 2.03 -9.40
CA PHE A 52 -7.84 0.75 -9.73
C PHE A 52 -7.42 0.25 -11.12
N ASN A 53 -7.32 1.15 -12.09
CA ASN A 53 -6.88 0.79 -13.44
C ASN A 53 -5.42 0.33 -13.46
N LEU A 54 -4.56 0.94 -12.63
CA LEU A 54 -3.19 0.49 -12.48
C LEU A 54 -3.11 -0.95 -11.97
N VAL A 55 -3.91 -1.28 -10.96
CA VAL A 55 -3.96 -2.64 -10.42
C VAL A 55 -4.48 -3.62 -11.47
N LYS A 56 -5.53 -3.25 -12.21
CA LYS A 56 -6.11 -4.08 -13.27
C LYS A 56 -5.08 -4.38 -14.37
N ALA A 57 -4.19 -3.42 -14.66
CA ALA A 57 -3.14 -3.58 -15.66
C ALA A 57 -1.92 -4.36 -15.14
N SER A 58 -1.83 -4.56 -13.83
CA SER A 58 -0.71 -5.29 -13.22
C SER A 58 -0.86 -6.80 -13.39
N PRO A 59 0.25 -7.57 -13.34
CA PRO A 59 0.16 -9.03 -13.45
C PRO A 59 -0.81 -9.63 -12.43
N PRO A 60 -1.49 -10.73 -12.77
CA PRO A 60 -2.40 -11.42 -11.83
C PRO A 60 -1.72 -11.90 -10.55
N SER A 61 -0.40 -12.07 -10.59
CA SER A 61 0.41 -12.50 -9.46
C SER A 61 0.85 -11.37 -8.54
N LEU A 62 0.45 -10.13 -8.81
CA LEU A 62 0.74 -8.99 -7.94
C LEU A 62 0.38 -9.34 -6.50
N ARG A 63 1.32 -9.08 -5.58
CA ARG A 63 1.13 -9.37 -4.17
C ARG A 63 1.59 -8.20 -3.34
N TYR A 64 0.79 -7.84 -2.34
CA TYR A 64 1.13 -6.85 -1.32
C TYR A 64 1.32 -7.54 0.02
N GLU A 65 2.43 -7.21 0.71
CA GLU A 65 2.72 -7.65 2.08
C GLU A 65 2.96 -6.42 2.93
N HIS A 66 2.38 -6.36 4.12
CA HIS A 66 2.63 -5.26 5.03
C HIS A 66 3.57 -5.67 6.17
N GLY A 67 4.41 -4.73 6.61
CA GLY A 67 5.20 -4.85 7.82
C GLY A 67 4.56 -4.03 8.93
N PHE A 68 5.36 -3.13 9.55
CA PHE A 68 4.82 -2.28 10.60
C PHE A 68 3.89 -1.21 10.02
N ILE A 69 2.95 -0.78 10.86
CA ILE A 69 1.97 0.26 10.54
C ILE A 69 1.80 1.14 11.75
N VAL A 70 1.74 2.46 11.54
CA VAL A 70 1.56 3.44 12.59
C VAL A 70 0.44 4.40 12.22
N ALA A 71 -0.16 5.01 13.24
CA ALA A 71 -1.27 5.95 13.06
C ALA A 71 -1.12 7.13 14.00
N GLU A 72 -1.38 8.33 13.47
CA GLU A 72 -1.47 9.55 14.26
C GLU A 72 -2.54 10.45 13.64
N GLY A 73 -3.53 10.83 14.42
CA GLY A 73 -4.68 11.58 13.90
C GLY A 73 -5.37 10.81 12.79
N ASP A 74 -5.59 11.49 11.66
CA ASP A 74 -6.22 10.89 10.48
C ASP A 74 -5.22 10.22 9.54
N PHE A 75 -3.94 10.20 9.90
CA PHE A 75 -2.87 9.70 9.04
C PHE A 75 -2.40 8.31 9.46
N ILE A 76 -2.17 7.48 8.46
CA ILE A 76 -1.65 6.13 8.62
C ILE A 76 -0.40 6.01 7.76
N ILE A 77 0.66 5.41 8.30
CA ILE A 77 1.84 5.06 7.52
C ILE A 77 2.05 3.55 7.64
N VAL A 78 2.16 2.88 6.50
CA VAL A 78 2.41 1.44 6.45
C VAL A 78 3.62 1.16 5.59
N HIS A 79 4.54 0.34 6.12
CA HIS A 79 5.72 -0.12 5.41
C HIS A 79 5.38 -1.46 4.77
N GLY A 80 5.54 -1.56 3.46
CA GLY A 80 5.08 -2.74 2.73
C GLY A 80 5.95 -3.09 1.54
N ARG A 81 5.69 -4.28 1.00
CA ARG A 81 6.36 -4.79 -0.20
C ARG A 81 5.31 -5.13 -1.25
N TYR A 82 5.55 -4.64 -2.48
CA TYR A 82 4.79 -5.05 -3.66
C TYR A 82 5.68 -5.95 -4.50
N SER A 83 5.25 -7.19 -4.72
CA SER A 83 5.96 -8.18 -5.53
C SER A 83 5.18 -8.50 -6.78
N ASN A 84 5.86 -9.02 -7.79
CA ASN A 84 5.25 -9.42 -9.06
C ASN A 84 4.53 -8.26 -9.74
N THR A 85 5.18 -7.10 -9.73
CA THR A 85 4.61 -5.86 -10.30
C THR A 85 4.72 -5.79 -11.82
N GLY A 86 5.47 -6.71 -12.44
CA GLY A 86 5.84 -6.63 -13.85
C GLY A 86 7.11 -5.85 -14.10
N LEU A 87 7.73 -5.32 -13.06
CA LEU A 87 9.00 -4.58 -13.10
C LEU A 87 10.15 -5.48 -12.64
N PRO A 88 11.42 -5.12 -12.97
CA PRO A 88 12.57 -5.96 -12.62
C PRO A 88 12.78 -6.18 -11.12
N ALA A 89 12.39 -5.21 -10.29
CA ALA A 89 12.55 -5.30 -8.83
C ALA A 89 11.21 -5.18 -8.13
N ASN A 90 11.09 -5.78 -6.94
CA ASN A 90 9.99 -5.48 -6.04
C ASN A 90 10.08 -4.02 -5.59
N TRP A 91 8.97 -3.48 -5.13
CA TRP A 91 8.94 -2.16 -4.49
C TRP A 91 8.79 -2.33 -2.98
N VAL A 92 9.66 -1.65 -2.23
CA VAL A 92 9.46 -1.43 -0.80
C VAL A 92 8.98 0.00 -0.65
N VAL A 93 7.86 0.18 0.02
CA VAL A 93 7.10 1.42 -0.01
C VAL A 93 6.69 1.84 1.40
N ALA A 94 6.83 3.12 1.68
CA ALA A 94 6.13 3.76 2.79
C ALA A 94 4.89 4.44 2.20
N ASP A 95 3.73 3.82 2.39
CA ASP A 95 2.45 4.39 1.99
C ASP A 95 1.89 5.24 3.11
N ILE A 96 1.50 6.46 2.78
CA ILE A 96 0.92 7.43 3.72
C ILE A 96 -0.52 7.70 3.27
N VAL A 97 -1.46 7.45 4.15
CA VAL A 97 -2.89 7.56 3.84
C VAL A 97 -3.58 8.48 4.84
N ARG A 98 -4.39 9.38 4.33
CA ARG A 98 -5.29 10.19 5.17
C ARG A 98 -6.69 9.62 5.09
N ILE A 99 -7.29 9.41 6.26
CA ILE A 99 -8.65 8.90 6.38
C ILE A 99 -9.61 10.07 6.60
N GLU A 100 -10.75 10.06 5.92
CA GLU A 100 -11.81 11.03 6.10
C GLU A 100 -13.16 10.31 5.96
N ASN A 101 -14.02 10.51 6.93
CA ASN A 101 -15.35 9.86 6.96
C ASN A 101 -15.30 8.34 6.77
N GLY A 102 -14.29 7.71 7.36
CA GLY A 102 -14.15 6.25 7.35
C GLY A 102 -13.66 5.65 6.03
N VAL A 103 -13.13 6.46 5.11
CA VAL A 103 -12.58 5.98 3.84
C VAL A 103 -11.20 6.59 3.58
N LEU A 104 -10.45 5.96 2.68
CA LEU A 104 -9.14 6.45 2.25
C LEU A 104 -9.39 7.64 1.30
N ALA A 105 -8.95 8.82 1.74
CA ALA A 105 -9.24 10.08 1.06
C ALA A 105 -8.07 10.67 0.29
N GLU A 106 -6.84 10.39 0.76
CA GLU A 106 -5.65 11.00 0.18
C GLU A 106 -4.43 10.09 0.44
N HIS A 107 -3.50 10.07 -0.51
CA HIS A 107 -2.38 9.14 -0.47
C HIS A 107 -1.11 9.78 -0.98
N TRP A 108 -0.02 9.51 -0.28
CA TRP A 108 1.37 9.80 -0.68
C TRP A 108 2.15 8.51 -0.55
N ASP A 109 3.27 8.41 -1.24
CA ASP A 109 4.19 7.30 -1.03
C ASP A 109 5.64 7.69 -1.23
N VAL A 110 6.52 6.87 -0.67
CA VAL A 110 7.95 6.88 -0.94
C VAL A 110 8.30 5.46 -1.37
N ILE A 111 8.76 5.34 -2.60
CA ILE A 111 8.98 4.04 -3.23
C ILE A 111 10.47 3.85 -3.50
N GLN A 112 10.98 2.66 -3.21
CA GLN A 112 12.33 2.28 -3.55
C GLN A 112 12.35 0.85 -4.10
N ASP A 113 13.13 0.62 -5.16
CA ASP A 113 13.38 -0.72 -5.64
C ASP A 113 14.03 -1.56 -4.54
N GLU A 114 13.53 -2.76 -4.33
CA GLU A 114 14.06 -3.62 -3.28
C GLU A 114 15.43 -4.16 -3.64
N ALA A 115 16.42 -3.89 -2.78
CA ALA A 115 17.77 -4.39 -2.95
C ALA A 115 17.83 -5.90 -2.66
N THR A 116 18.55 -6.62 -3.52
CA THR A 116 18.92 -8.01 -3.25
C THR A 116 20.01 -8.05 -2.19
N ARG A 117 20.37 -9.26 -1.72
CA ARG A 117 21.45 -9.45 -0.77
C ARG A 117 22.78 -8.84 -1.27
N HIS A 118 23.07 -8.98 -2.55
CA HIS A 118 24.29 -8.42 -3.15
C HIS A 118 24.28 -6.90 -3.24
N GLN A 119 23.10 -6.31 -3.40
CA GLN A 119 22.95 -4.87 -3.57
C GLN A 119 22.85 -4.11 -2.25
N SER A 120 22.44 -4.78 -1.17
CA SER A 120 22.25 -4.15 0.13
C SER A 120 23.57 -3.86 0.81
N LYS A 121 23.93 -2.58 0.88
CA LYS A 121 25.18 -2.15 1.52
C LYS A 121 25.18 -2.35 3.03
N SER A 122 23.99 -2.32 3.65
CA SER A 122 23.86 -2.57 5.10
C SER A 122 23.98 -4.04 5.45
N GLY A 123 23.84 -4.94 4.46
CA GLY A 123 23.79 -6.37 4.70
C GLY A 123 22.47 -6.85 5.26
N LEU A 124 21.48 -5.96 5.39
CA LEU A 124 20.16 -6.26 5.96
C LEU A 124 19.07 -6.04 4.91
N PRO A 125 17.94 -6.78 5.00
CA PRO A 125 16.84 -6.58 4.07
C PRO A 125 16.11 -5.26 4.33
N MET A 126 15.57 -4.69 3.27
CA MET A 126 14.78 -3.46 3.35
C MET A 126 13.41 -3.71 3.96
N PHE A 127 12.89 -4.91 3.85
CA PHE A 127 11.56 -5.27 4.33
C PHE A 127 11.58 -6.64 4.99
N GLY A 128 10.93 -6.76 6.14
CA GLY A 128 10.85 -8.02 6.87
C GLY A 128 12.22 -8.50 7.37
N THR A 129 12.40 -9.82 7.42
CA THR A 129 13.60 -10.47 7.94
C THR A 129 14.40 -11.17 6.85
N ASP A 130 13.88 -11.26 5.63
CA ASP A 130 14.49 -11.99 4.54
C ASP A 130 14.65 -11.12 3.30
N PHE A 131 15.71 -11.39 2.53
CA PHE A 131 15.88 -10.76 1.23
C PHE A 131 14.89 -11.34 0.21
N PRO A 132 14.56 -10.59 -0.85
CA PRO A 132 13.74 -11.13 -1.92
C PRO A 132 14.48 -12.24 -2.65
N ASN A 133 13.73 -13.20 -3.17
CA ASN A 133 14.28 -14.31 -3.95
C ASN A 133 14.68 -13.87 -5.35
#